data_8b9de0114dc8f3f9614278be4b137e70
#
_entry.id   8b9de0114dc8f3f9614278be4b137e70
#
_cell.length_a   1.000
_cell.length_b   1.000
_cell.length_c   1.000
_cell.angle_alpha   90.00
_cell.angle_beta   90.00
_cell.angle_gamma   90.00
#
_symmetry.space_group_name_H-M   'P 1'
#
loop_
_entity.id
_entity.type
_entity.pdbx_description
1 polymer ?
#
loop_
_entity_poly.entity_id
_entity_poly.type
_entity_poly.pdbx_seq_one_letter_code
_entity_poly.pdbx_strand_id
1 'polypeptide(L)'
;SMSRSLSVQTEKYASLVQSNSAEVFTVEGISDYILREKKSSAIKNLIETVSKASGFSPFQAAGIISVYTNLKAKDSALVQPLEAVIETCVNSIQENCKIENGILKVQKDAENSMDIYEMVFTGDALQKLGILQENKILVQAGNLIIYSSLSGADTSIRTIANIYPIIVKSNYFYPHTEILGWYGNTCVWAWTCAKSIFYTQEPANTANIFIDFPLSLTHYIMLNGIPNFHGKIEIQSQMFRTDPRFETYNSSGYVYQNSSRSLFIKS
;
A
#
# COMPACT_ATOMS: atom_id res chain seq x y z
N SER A 1 -12.44 17.81 -2.99
CA SER A 1 -13.14 16.52 -3.09
C SER A 1 -12.16 15.39 -3.25
N MET A 2 -12.55 14.18 -2.88
CA MET A 2 -11.74 12.95 -2.93
C MET A 2 -11.12 12.70 -4.31
N SER A 3 -11.87 12.91 -5.41
CA SER A 3 -11.35 12.77 -6.78
C SER A 3 -10.17 13.68 -7.08
N ARG A 4 -10.20 14.92 -6.57
CA ARG A 4 -9.08 15.87 -6.74
C ARG A 4 -7.85 15.42 -5.96
N SER A 5 -8.05 14.94 -4.73
CA SER A 5 -6.95 14.41 -3.90
C SER A 5 -6.30 13.19 -4.56
N LEU A 6 -7.11 12.30 -5.13
CA LEU A 6 -6.62 11.13 -5.86
C LEU A 6 -5.81 11.51 -7.10
N SER A 7 -6.29 12.49 -7.90
CA SER A 7 -5.58 12.97 -9.07
C SER A 7 -4.22 13.55 -8.69
N VAL A 8 -4.18 14.45 -7.70
CA VAL A 8 -2.94 15.05 -7.19
C VAL A 8 -1.96 13.99 -6.68
N GLN A 9 -2.45 12.99 -5.97
CA GLN A 9 -1.61 11.91 -5.47
C GLN A 9 -1.04 11.04 -6.60
N THR A 10 -1.87 10.73 -7.61
CA THR A 10 -1.45 9.95 -8.79
C THR A 10 -0.38 10.69 -9.59
N GLU A 11 -0.55 12.00 -9.81
CA GLU A 11 0.45 12.85 -10.48
C GLU A 11 1.77 12.91 -9.70
N LYS A 12 1.69 13.01 -8.36
CA LYS A 12 2.86 12.97 -7.49
C LYS A 12 3.63 11.65 -7.64
N TYR A 13 2.95 10.50 -7.60
CA TYR A 13 3.62 9.20 -7.78
C TYR A 13 4.20 9.06 -9.18
N ALA A 14 3.49 9.51 -10.22
CA ALA A 14 4.00 9.48 -11.60
C ALA A 14 5.32 10.28 -11.73
N SER A 15 5.38 11.47 -11.13
CA SER A 15 6.58 12.29 -11.12
C SER A 15 7.73 11.62 -10.35
N LEU A 16 7.45 11.03 -9.18
CA LEU A 16 8.45 10.34 -8.37
C LEU A 16 9.05 9.13 -9.13
N VAL A 17 8.21 8.33 -9.76
CA VAL A 17 8.66 7.14 -10.51
C VAL A 17 9.59 7.51 -11.67
N GLN A 18 9.36 8.66 -12.32
CA GLN A 18 10.23 9.15 -13.40
C GLN A 18 11.66 9.49 -12.93
N SER A 19 11.88 9.72 -11.64
CA SER A 19 13.22 9.97 -11.09
C SER A 19 14.15 8.74 -11.17
N ASN A 20 13.59 7.54 -11.34
CA ASN A 20 14.32 6.25 -11.32
C ASN A 20 15.23 6.07 -10.08
N SER A 21 14.85 6.67 -8.96
CA SER A 21 15.61 6.63 -7.71
C SER A 21 15.03 5.60 -6.73
N ALA A 22 15.89 4.94 -5.96
CA ALA A 22 15.50 4.03 -4.89
C ALA A 22 14.68 4.72 -3.78
N GLU A 23 14.81 6.04 -3.62
CA GLU A 23 13.98 6.85 -2.71
C GLU A 23 12.47 6.67 -2.96
N VAL A 24 12.08 6.39 -4.18
CA VAL A 24 10.67 6.20 -4.54
C VAL A 24 10.04 5.05 -3.75
N PHE A 25 10.82 4.02 -3.43
CA PHE A 25 10.31 2.85 -2.70
C PHE A 25 10.03 3.13 -1.21
N THR A 26 10.51 4.25 -0.67
CA THR A 26 10.23 4.65 0.73
C THR A 26 8.90 5.41 0.87
N VAL A 27 8.25 5.73 -0.24
CA VAL A 27 7.02 6.54 -0.24
C VAL A 27 5.82 5.68 0.11
N GLU A 28 5.03 6.12 1.08
CA GLU A 28 3.79 5.46 1.48
C GLU A 28 2.84 5.26 0.27
N GLY A 29 2.26 4.05 0.15
CA GLY A 29 1.33 3.70 -0.94
C GLY A 29 1.99 3.42 -2.30
N ILE A 30 3.32 3.49 -2.40
CA ILE A 30 4.03 3.28 -3.68
C ILE A 30 3.83 1.86 -4.23
N SER A 31 3.76 0.84 -3.38
CA SER A 31 3.51 -0.55 -3.80
C SER A 31 2.20 -0.67 -4.58
N ASP A 32 1.13 -0.05 -4.09
CA ASP A 32 -0.17 -0.07 -4.76
C ASP A 32 -0.14 0.71 -6.07
N TYR A 33 0.57 1.84 -6.11
CA TYR A 33 0.76 2.60 -7.34
C TYR A 33 1.53 1.79 -8.40
N ILE A 34 2.65 1.16 -8.02
CA ILE A 34 3.45 0.30 -8.90
C ILE A 34 2.59 -0.83 -9.48
N LEU A 35 1.78 -1.47 -8.65
CA LEU A 35 0.91 -2.55 -9.10
C LEU A 35 -0.17 -2.05 -10.07
N ARG A 36 -0.82 -0.92 -9.77
CA ARG A 36 -1.84 -0.31 -10.64
C ARG A 36 -1.30 0.09 -12.00
N GLU A 37 -0.08 0.63 -12.02
CA GLU A 37 0.56 1.15 -13.22
C GLU A 37 1.62 0.20 -13.80
N LYS A 38 1.57 -1.10 -13.48
CA LYS A 38 2.57 -2.11 -13.88
C LYS A 38 2.85 -2.21 -15.38
N LYS A 39 1.91 -1.73 -16.21
CA LYS A 39 2.07 -1.68 -17.67
C LYS A 39 2.89 -0.47 -18.14
N SER A 40 3.12 0.51 -17.28
CA SER A 40 3.90 1.71 -17.58
C SER A 40 5.37 1.37 -17.78
N SER A 41 5.98 1.96 -18.83
CA SER A 41 7.42 1.86 -19.07
C SER A 41 8.23 2.51 -17.95
N ALA A 42 7.72 3.57 -17.32
CA ALA A 42 8.38 4.24 -16.20
C ALA A 42 8.52 3.31 -14.98
N ILE A 43 7.50 2.51 -14.67
CA ILE A 43 7.58 1.50 -13.60
C ILE A 43 8.62 0.43 -13.92
N LYS A 44 8.64 -0.07 -15.15
CA LYS A 44 9.64 -1.07 -15.57
C LYS A 44 11.07 -0.51 -15.48
N ASN A 45 11.27 0.72 -15.97
CA ASN A 45 12.56 1.39 -15.91
C ASN A 45 13.02 1.61 -14.47
N LEU A 46 12.13 2.05 -13.57
CA LEU A 46 12.45 2.21 -12.15
C LEU A 46 12.94 0.87 -11.54
N ILE A 47 12.17 -0.20 -11.71
CA ILE A 47 12.53 -1.52 -11.18
C ILE A 47 13.86 -2.02 -11.75
N GLU A 48 14.06 -1.92 -13.06
CA GLU A 48 15.31 -2.31 -13.71
C GLU A 48 16.51 -1.47 -13.26
N THR A 49 16.34 -0.17 -13.10
CA THR A 49 17.41 0.73 -12.64
C THR A 49 17.84 0.37 -11.22
N VAL A 50 16.88 0.19 -10.32
CA VAL A 50 17.15 -0.14 -8.93
C VAL A 50 17.74 -1.56 -8.80
N SER A 51 17.27 -2.52 -9.60
CA SER A 51 17.80 -3.89 -9.57
C SER A 51 19.26 -4.03 -9.99
N LYS A 52 19.83 -3.00 -10.63
CA LYS A 52 21.24 -2.93 -11.07
C LYS A 52 22.11 -2.06 -10.17
N ALA A 53 21.54 -1.42 -9.16
CA ALA A 53 22.30 -0.56 -8.28
C ALA A 53 23.18 -1.36 -7.30
N SER A 54 24.35 -0.82 -6.96
CA SER A 54 25.36 -1.49 -6.14
C SER A 54 25.25 -1.22 -4.64
N GLY A 55 24.40 -0.29 -4.22
CA GLY A 55 24.25 0.05 -2.80
C GLY A 55 23.04 0.96 -2.55
N PHE A 56 22.56 0.92 -1.32
CA PHE A 56 21.38 1.65 -0.87
C PHE A 56 21.62 2.18 0.55
N SER A 57 21.02 3.32 0.89
CA SER A 57 20.88 3.66 2.30
C SER A 57 19.98 2.66 3.01
N PRO A 58 20.08 2.48 4.34
CA PRO A 58 19.25 1.53 5.06
C PRO A 58 17.75 1.76 4.90
N PHE A 59 17.29 3.01 4.78
CA PHE A 59 15.88 3.32 4.57
C PHE A 59 15.43 3.03 3.13
N GLN A 60 16.26 3.30 2.12
CA GLN A 60 15.99 2.86 0.74
C GLN A 60 15.92 1.33 0.66
N ALA A 61 16.85 0.64 1.32
CA ALA A 61 16.86 -0.82 1.40
C ALA A 61 15.56 -1.36 1.99
N ALA A 62 15.07 -0.78 3.10
CA ALA A 62 13.78 -1.12 3.68
C ALA A 62 12.62 -0.88 2.72
N GLY A 63 12.63 0.22 1.98
CA GLY A 63 11.64 0.54 0.94
C GLY A 63 11.60 -0.52 -0.17
N ILE A 64 12.76 -0.92 -0.69
CA ILE A 64 12.88 -1.97 -1.73
C ILE A 64 12.35 -3.30 -1.21
N ILE A 65 12.75 -3.71 -0.01
CA ILE A 65 12.25 -4.93 0.64
C ILE A 65 10.72 -4.87 0.81
N SER A 66 10.19 -3.74 1.26
CA SER A 66 8.74 -3.55 1.45
C SER A 66 7.97 -3.68 0.13
N VAL A 67 8.40 -3.03 -0.94
CA VAL A 67 7.77 -3.15 -2.26
C VAL A 67 7.87 -4.59 -2.78
N TYR A 68 9.04 -5.20 -2.69
CA TYR A 68 9.24 -6.59 -3.10
C TYR A 68 8.29 -7.54 -2.38
N THR A 69 8.22 -7.48 -1.05
CA THR A 69 7.39 -8.39 -0.26
C THR A 69 5.90 -8.13 -0.43
N ASN A 70 5.47 -6.87 -0.50
CA ASN A 70 4.07 -6.50 -0.70
C ASN A 70 3.53 -6.95 -2.08
N LEU A 71 4.39 -6.99 -3.10
CA LEU A 71 3.98 -7.30 -4.47
C LEU A 71 4.30 -8.74 -4.90
N LYS A 72 5.19 -9.45 -4.21
CA LYS A 72 5.60 -10.81 -4.60
C LYS A 72 4.43 -11.79 -4.70
N ALA A 73 3.48 -11.72 -3.77
CA ALA A 73 2.28 -12.56 -3.80
C ALA A 73 1.24 -12.09 -4.84
N LYS A 74 1.23 -10.80 -5.19
CA LYS A 74 0.25 -10.20 -6.10
C LYS A 74 0.70 -10.25 -7.56
N ASP A 75 1.98 -10.05 -7.84
CA ASP A 75 2.59 -10.12 -9.16
C ASP A 75 4.09 -10.43 -9.06
N SER A 76 4.44 -11.70 -8.97
CA SER A 76 5.83 -12.16 -8.82
C SER A 76 6.73 -11.70 -9.96
N ALA A 77 6.24 -11.70 -11.20
CA ALA A 77 7.02 -11.33 -12.39
C ALA A 77 7.40 -9.84 -12.38
N LEU A 78 6.53 -8.98 -11.85
CA LEU A 78 6.78 -7.55 -11.77
C LEU A 78 8.00 -7.21 -10.92
N VAL A 79 8.16 -7.90 -9.78
CA VAL A 79 9.22 -7.60 -8.79
C VAL A 79 10.40 -8.56 -8.84
N GLN A 80 10.37 -9.55 -9.74
CA GLN A 80 11.46 -10.51 -9.90
C GLN A 80 12.85 -9.86 -10.07
N PRO A 81 13.02 -8.76 -10.83
CA PRO A 81 14.32 -8.12 -10.95
C PRO A 81 14.89 -7.62 -9.62
N LEU A 82 14.05 -7.25 -8.64
CA LEU A 82 14.49 -6.77 -7.33
C LEU A 82 15.12 -7.89 -6.48
N GLU A 83 14.90 -9.16 -6.79
CA GLU A 83 15.54 -10.30 -6.09
C GLU A 83 17.06 -10.18 -6.07
N ALA A 84 17.64 -9.65 -7.14
CA ALA A 84 19.09 -9.48 -7.28
C ALA A 84 19.71 -8.56 -6.21
N VAL A 85 18.93 -7.67 -5.62
CA VAL A 85 19.43 -6.66 -4.67
C VAL A 85 18.91 -6.85 -3.23
N ILE A 86 18.06 -7.86 -2.98
CA ILE A 86 17.48 -8.09 -1.64
C ILE A 86 18.57 -8.37 -0.60
N GLU A 87 19.56 -9.19 -0.91
CA GLU A 87 20.67 -9.46 0.01
C GLU A 87 21.49 -8.20 0.29
N THR A 88 21.77 -7.39 -0.72
CA THR A 88 22.43 -6.09 -0.56
C THR A 88 21.61 -5.16 0.36
N CYS A 89 20.30 -5.16 0.23
CA CYS A 89 19.41 -4.39 1.09
C CYS A 89 19.46 -4.87 2.55
N VAL A 90 19.41 -6.18 2.79
CA VAL A 90 19.50 -6.75 4.14
C VAL A 90 20.86 -6.40 4.78
N ASN A 91 21.96 -6.55 4.04
CA ASN A 91 23.30 -6.22 4.51
C ASN A 91 23.42 -4.73 4.84
N SER A 92 22.88 -3.84 4.00
CA SER A 92 22.87 -2.40 4.28
C SER A 92 22.17 -2.06 5.61
N ILE A 93 21.04 -2.69 5.90
CA ILE A 93 20.36 -2.47 7.19
C ILE A 93 21.21 -3.03 8.34
N GLN A 94 21.74 -4.24 8.20
CA GLN A 94 22.51 -4.93 9.24
C GLN A 94 23.78 -4.16 9.61
N GLU A 95 24.55 -3.71 8.63
CA GLU A 95 25.82 -2.98 8.82
C GLU A 95 25.63 -1.62 9.51
N ASN A 96 24.44 -1.05 9.39
CA ASN A 96 24.08 0.21 10.00
C ASN A 96 23.30 0.07 11.33
N CYS A 97 23.16 -1.15 11.86
CA CYS A 97 22.63 -1.38 13.21
C CYS A 97 23.67 -1.08 14.28
N LYS A 98 23.32 -0.28 15.27
CA LYS A 98 24.15 0.04 16.44
C LYS A 98 23.35 -0.11 17.72
N ILE A 99 24.02 -0.51 18.80
CA ILE A 99 23.42 -0.53 20.15
C ILE A 99 23.95 0.68 20.91
N GLU A 100 23.04 1.59 21.26
CA GLU A 100 23.35 2.77 22.06
C GLU A 100 22.50 2.73 23.34
N ASN A 101 23.15 2.74 24.49
CA ASN A 101 22.49 2.66 25.80
C ASN A 101 21.52 1.48 25.94
N GLY A 102 21.88 0.32 25.36
CA GLY A 102 21.04 -0.88 25.39
C GLY A 102 19.85 -0.89 24.42
N ILE A 103 19.71 0.14 23.58
CA ILE A 103 18.66 0.28 22.58
C ILE A 103 19.27 0.11 21.19
N LEU A 104 18.68 -0.77 20.37
CA LEU A 104 19.08 -0.92 18.98
C LEU A 104 18.59 0.27 18.17
N LYS A 105 19.50 0.88 17.41
CA LYS A 105 19.21 1.93 16.43
C LYS A 105 19.71 1.53 15.07
N VAL A 106 19.02 1.95 14.03
CA VAL A 106 19.51 1.87 12.65
C VAL A 106 19.96 3.27 12.23
N GLN A 107 21.20 3.38 11.79
CA GLN A 107 21.75 4.66 11.31
C GLN A 107 21.19 4.93 9.91
N LYS A 108 20.79 6.16 9.67
CA LYS A 108 20.37 6.64 8.35
C LYS A 108 21.57 7.06 7.50
N ASP A 109 22.51 7.72 8.17
CA ASP A 109 23.79 8.19 7.67
C ASP A 109 24.85 8.19 8.79
N ALA A 110 26.03 8.77 8.56
CA ALA A 110 27.12 8.77 9.53
C ALA A 110 26.80 9.51 10.84
N GLU A 111 25.89 10.48 10.81
CA GLU A 111 25.60 11.38 11.94
C GLU A 111 24.19 11.15 12.54
N ASN A 112 23.26 10.59 11.76
CA ASN A 112 21.86 10.52 12.13
C ASN A 112 21.35 9.09 12.20
N SER A 113 20.61 8.78 13.26
CA SER A 113 19.79 7.56 13.34
C SER A 113 18.44 7.77 12.65
N MET A 114 17.82 6.69 12.19
CA MET A 114 16.44 6.69 11.73
C MET A 114 15.50 7.20 12.82
N ASP A 115 14.45 7.90 12.43
CA ASP A 115 13.35 8.24 13.32
C ASP A 115 12.45 7.03 13.63
N ILE A 116 11.43 7.21 14.48
CA ILE A 116 10.54 6.13 14.90
C ILE A 116 9.80 5.52 13.72
N TYR A 117 9.30 6.34 12.78
CA TYR A 117 8.60 5.86 11.60
C TYR A 117 9.51 5.04 10.70
N GLU A 118 10.71 5.57 10.40
CA GLU A 118 11.71 4.89 9.57
C GLU A 118 12.14 3.55 10.20
N MET A 119 12.33 3.52 11.53
CA MET A 119 12.65 2.30 12.28
C MET A 119 11.53 1.26 12.20
N VAL A 120 10.28 1.66 12.48
CA VAL A 120 9.11 0.76 12.44
C VAL A 120 8.90 0.23 11.03
N PHE A 121 9.01 1.07 10.03
CA PHE A 121 8.92 0.70 8.61
C PHE A 121 10.00 -0.31 8.22
N THR A 122 11.25 -0.07 8.65
CA THR A 122 12.39 -0.97 8.41
C THR A 122 12.18 -2.32 9.09
N GLY A 123 11.72 -2.33 10.33
CA GLY A 123 11.41 -3.55 11.06
C GLY A 123 10.28 -4.36 10.42
N ASP A 124 9.20 -3.71 9.96
CA ASP A 124 8.09 -4.36 9.24
C ASP A 124 8.56 -4.95 7.90
N ALA A 125 9.41 -4.25 7.16
CA ALA A 125 9.99 -4.75 5.92
C ALA A 125 10.80 -6.04 6.13
N LEU A 126 11.66 -6.08 7.16
CA LEU A 126 12.42 -7.29 7.51
C LEU A 126 11.52 -8.42 8.01
N GLN A 127 10.48 -8.15 8.80
CA GLN A 127 9.51 -9.16 9.20
C GLN A 127 8.83 -9.80 8.00
N LYS A 128 8.32 -8.99 7.06
CA LYS A 128 7.67 -9.46 5.85
C LYS A 128 8.61 -10.31 4.99
N LEU A 129 9.85 -9.88 4.84
CA LEU A 129 10.87 -10.65 4.12
C LEU A 129 11.15 -11.97 4.83
N GLY A 130 11.33 -11.95 6.15
CA GLY A 130 11.55 -13.15 6.95
C GLY A 130 10.39 -14.14 6.87
N ILE A 131 9.15 -13.67 6.87
CA ILE A 131 7.97 -14.52 6.67
C ILE A 131 7.98 -15.12 5.25
N LEU A 132 8.24 -14.30 4.22
CA LEU A 132 8.28 -14.74 2.83
C LEU A 132 9.36 -15.79 2.57
N GLN A 133 10.51 -15.68 3.23
CA GLN A 133 11.66 -16.58 3.09
C GLN A 133 11.73 -17.70 4.15
N GLU A 134 10.72 -17.79 5.03
CA GLU A 134 10.72 -18.70 6.19
C GLU A 134 11.97 -18.52 7.10
N ASN A 135 12.53 -17.30 7.10
CA ASN A 135 13.74 -16.96 7.84
C ASN A 135 13.39 -16.30 9.20
N LYS A 136 13.44 -17.12 10.26
CA LYS A 136 13.12 -16.68 11.62
C LYS A 136 14.07 -15.59 12.16
N ILE A 137 15.32 -15.55 11.69
CA ILE A 137 16.30 -14.55 12.14
C ILE A 137 15.87 -13.16 11.64
N LEU A 138 15.45 -13.04 10.38
CA LEU A 138 14.95 -11.77 9.85
C LEU A 138 13.66 -11.32 10.56
N VAL A 139 12.76 -12.25 10.88
CA VAL A 139 11.55 -11.93 11.66
C VAL A 139 11.92 -11.38 13.03
N GLN A 140 12.86 -12.02 13.73
CA GLN A 140 13.32 -11.57 15.04
C GLN A 140 14.06 -10.24 14.99
N ALA A 141 14.91 -10.03 13.97
CA ALA A 141 15.58 -8.75 13.74
C ALA A 141 14.58 -7.62 13.52
N GLY A 142 13.58 -7.84 12.68
CA GLY A 142 12.50 -6.88 12.45
C GLY A 142 11.73 -6.54 13.73
N ASN A 143 11.37 -7.56 14.53
CA ASN A 143 10.74 -7.37 15.84
C ASN A 143 11.61 -6.52 16.77
N LEU A 144 12.90 -6.82 16.85
CA LEU A 144 13.83 -6.11 17.72
C LEU A 144 13.95 -4.63 17.33
N ILE A 145 14.01 -4.33 16.04
CA ILE A 145 14.04 -2.94 15.55
C ILE A 145 12.76 -2.20 15.96
N ILE A 146 11.57 -2.81 15.76
CA ILE A 146 10.29 -2.20 16.15
C ILE A 146 10.24 -1.97 17.67
N TYR A 147 10.54 -2.98 18.48
CA TYR A 147 10.53 -2.84 19.93
C TYR A 147 11.50 -1.78 20.43
N SER A 148 12.71 -1.74 19.87
CA SER A 148 13.71 -0.73 20.23
C SER A 148 13.26 0.68 19.89
N SER A 149 12.59 0.87 18.75
CA SER A 149 12.09 2.19 18.34
C SER A 149 10.98 2.73 19.25
N LEU A 150 10.18 1.82 19.84
CA LEU A 150 9.07 2.19 20.73
C LEU A 150 9.50 2.30 22.19
N SER A 151 10.67 1.72 22.56
CA SER A 151 11.20 1.76 23.92
C SER A 151 11.80 3.13 24.23
N GLY A 152 11.17 3.90 25.10
CA GLY A 152 11.64 5.23 25.53
C GLY A 152 11.34 6.36 24.53
N ALA A 153 10.50 6.12 23.54
CA ALA A 153 10.09 7.14 22.59
C ALA A 153 9.08 8.11 23.21
N ASP A 154 9.25 9.39 22.94
CA ASP A 154 8.18 10.39 23.12
C ASP A 154 7.15 10.15 22.01
N THR A 155 6.09 9.43 22.33
CA THR A 155 5.05 9.04 21.38
C THR A 155 4.00 10.14 21.28
N SER A 156 4.25 11.09 20.41
CA SER A 156 3.22 12.07 20.05
C SER A 156 2.06 11.37 19.28
N ILE A 157 0.85 11.95 19.37
CA ILE A 157 -0.32 11.47 18.59
C ILE A 157 0.02 11.36 17.10
N ARG A 158 0.81 12.28 16.56
CA ARG A 158 1.23 12.30 15.17
C ARG A 158 2.12 11.10 14.84
N THR A 159 3.08 10.78 15.72
CA THR A 159 3.95 9.61 15.55
C THR A 159 3.12 8.33 15.57
N ILE A 160 2.20 8.19 16.55
CA ILE A 160 1.30 7.04 16.63
C ILE A 160 0.47 6.90 15.35
N ALA A 161 -0.13 7.99 14.85
CA ALA A 161 -0.92 7.98 13.62
C ALA A 161 -0.12 7.50 12.39
N ASN A 162 1.16 7.88 12.29
CA ASN A 162 2.02 7.48 11.18
C ASN A 162 2.44 6.00 11.24
N ILE A 163 2.69 5.45 12.43
CA ILE A 163 3.12 4.05 12.58
C ILE A 163 1.96 3.06 12.70
N TYR A 164 0.77 3.53 13.06
CA TYR A 164 -0.42 2.71 13.28
C TYR A 164 -0.74 1.79 12.08
N PRO A 165 -0.74 2.26 10.81
CA PRO A 165 -1.02 1.40 9.66
C PRO A 165 0.00 0.28 9.46
N ILE A 166 1.22 0.48 9.93
CA ILE A 166 2.30 -0.50 9.79
C ILE A 166 2.14 -1.60 10.85
N ILE A 167 1.81 -1.22 12.09
CA ILE A 167 1.75 -2.14 13.24
C ILE A 167 0.42 -2.90 13.28
N VAL A 168 -0.69 -2.22 12.99
CA VAL A 168 -2.04 -2.80 13.07
C VAL A 168 -2.52 -3.24 11.70
N LYS A 169 -2.26 -4.48 11.36
CA LYS A 169 -2.48 -5.06 10.02
C LYS A 169 -3.92 -5.49 9.72
N SER A 170 -4.84 -5.41 10.68
CA SER A 170 -6.24 -5.84 10.51
C SER A 170 -7.15 -4.89 11.27
N ASN A 171 -7.60 -3.83 10.60
CA ASN A 171 -8.45 -2.84 11.22
C ASN A 171 -9.50 -2.32 10.24
N TYR A 172 -10.78 -2.55 10.54
CA TYR A 172 -11.92 -2.06 9.77
C TYR A 172 -12.06 -0.53 9.72
N PHE A 173 -11.29 0.20 10.52
CA PHE A 173 -11.32 1.66 10.54
C PHE A 173 -10.16 2.29 9.77
N TYR A 174 -9.25 1.49 9.22
CA TYR A 174 -8.13 1.98 8.45
C TYR A 174 -8.27 1.62 6.97
N PRO A 175 -8.45 2.62 6.08
CA PRO A 175 -8.64 2.35 4.66
C PRO A 175 -7.33 1.92 4.00
N HIS A 176 -7.46 1.01 3.05
CA HIS A 176 -6.38 0.52 2.23
C HIS A 176 -6.83 0.38 0.76
N THR A 177 -5.86 0.21 -0.12
CA THR A 177 -6.09 -0.04 -1.53
C THR A 177 -6.12 -1.54 -1.81
N GLU A 178 -7.12 -2.00 -2.56
CA GLU A 178 -7.20 -3.38 -3.04
C GLU A 178 -7.37 -3.40 -4.55
N ILE A 179 -6.49 -4.14 -5.24
CA ILE A 179 -6.57 -4.32 -6.69
C ILE A 179 -7.58 -5.41 -7.02
N LEU A 180 -8.58 -5.07 -7.81
CA LEU A 180 -9.67 -5.98 -8.17
C LEU A 180 -9.44 -6.65 -9.53
N GLY A 181 -8.72 -5.99 -10.43
CA GLY A 181 -8.44 -6.52 -11.77
C GLY A 181 -8.11 -5.43 -12.78
N TRP A 182 -8.16 -5.79 -14.06
CA TRP A 182 -7.91 -4.85 -15.16
C TRP A 182 -9.02 -4.94 -16.20
N TYR A 183 -9.50 -3.77 -16.65
CA TYR A 183 -10.35 -3.63 -17.82
C TYR A 183 -9.51 -3.03 -18.95
N GLY A 184 -9.08 -3.87 -19.88
CA GLY A 184 -8.06 -3.51 -20.86
C GLY A 184 -6.75 -3.11 -20.18
N ASN A 185 -6.35 -1.86 -20.34
CA ASN A 185 -5.16 -1.29 -19.70
C ASN A 185 -5.46 -0.53 -18.41
N THR A 186 -6.73 -0.38 -18.05
CA THR A 186 -7.15 0.35 -16.84
C THR A 186 -7.24 -0.60 -15.67
N CYS A 187 -6.54 -0.31 -14.59
CA CYS A 187 -6.67 -1.02 -13.32
C CYS A 187 -8.01 -0.69 -12.67
N VAL A 188 -8.74 -1.71 -12.25
CA VAL A 188 -9.90 -1.58 -11.37
C VAL A 188 -9.46 -1.86 -9.95
N TRP A 189 -9.66 -0.90 -9.06
CA TRP A 189 -9.22 -1.00 -7.68
C TRP A 189 -10.20 -0.33 -6.72
N ALA A 190 -10.20 -0.79 -5.49
CA ALA A 190 -11.00 -0.26 -4.41
C ALA A 190 -10.14 0.49 -3.39
N TRP A 191 -10.69 1.55 -2.80
CA TRP A 191 -10.24 2.11 -1.55
C TRP A 191 -11.31 1.85 -0.50
N THR A 192 -10.97 1.10 0.55
CA THR A 192 -11.92 0.48 1.45
C THR A 192 -11.32 0.18 2.82
N CYS A 193 -12.17 0.09 3.84
CA CYS A 193 -11.83 -0.45 5.16
C CYS A 193 -12.23 -1.93 5.31
N ALA A 194 -12.74 -2.58 4.26
CA ALA A 194 -13.15 -3.97 4.32
C ALA A 194 -11.95 -4.89 4.57
N LYS A 195 -12.16 -5.97 5.32
CA LYS A 195 -11.14 -6.99 5.54
C LYS A 195 -10.76 -7.70 4.26
N SER A 196 -11.73 -7.93 3.40
CA SER A 196 -11.54 -8.48 2.07
C SER A 196 -12.61 -7.97 1.11
N ILE A 197 -12.24 -7.87 -0.17
CA ILE A 197 -13.13 -7.51 -1.25
C ILE A 197 -12.80 -8.39 -2.46
N PHE A 198 -13.82 -8.99 -3.05
CA PHE A 198 -13.70 -9.83 -4.24
C PHE A 198 -14.53 -9.25 -5.36
N TYR A 199 -13.99 -9.26 -6.54
CA TYR A 199 -14.62 -8.77 -7.76
C TYR A 199 -14.66 -9.89 -8.79
N THR A 200 -15.85 -10.18 -9.31
CA THR A 200 -16.02 -11.10 -10.44
C THR A 200 -16.80 -10.40 -11.54
N GLN A 201 -16.32 -10.49 -12.77
CA GLN A 201 -17.02 -9.97 -13.93
C GLN A 201 -17.67 -11.12 -14.69
N GLU A 202 -18.97 -10.99 -14.94
CA GLU A 202 -19.74 -11.97 -15.70
C GLU A 202 -19.92 -11.54 -17.18
N PRO A 203 -20.19 -12.50 -18.09
CA PRO A 203 -20.26 -12.23 -19.53
C PRO A 203 -21.30 -11.18 -19.96
N ALA A 204 -22.32 -10.92 -19.14
CA ALA A 204 -23.43 -9.99 -19.45
C ALA A 204 -23.13 -8.53 -19.04
N ASN A 205 -21.87 -8.10 -18.95
CA ASN A 205 -21.48 -6.80 -18.42
C ASN A 205 -21.94 -6.56 -16.95
N THR A 206 -22.13 -7.63 -16.22
CA THR A 206 -22.47 -7.60 -14.79
C THR A 206 -21.21 -7.84 -13.98
N ALA A 207 -21.05 -7.13 -12.88
CA ALA A 207 -19.98 -7.36 -11.94
C ALA A 207 -20.57 -7.60 -10.56
N ASN A 208 -20.07 -8.63 -9.89
CA ASN A 208 -20.39 -8.91 -8.50
C ASN A 208 -19.23 -8.48 -7.62
N ILE A 209 -19.54 -7.79 -6.53
CA ILE A 209 -18.57 -7.33 -5.55
C ILE A 209 -18.99 -7.88 -4.19
N PHE A 210 -18.15 -8.73 -3.63
CA PHE A 210 -18.34 -9.30 -2.30
C PHE A 210 -17.43 -8.58 -1.32
N ILE A 211 -17.96 -8.13 -0.19
CA ILE A 211 -17.27 -7.29 0.76
C ILE A 211 -17.42 -7.87 2.15
N ASP A 212 -16.30 -8.17 2.80
CA ASP A 212 -16.26 -8.59 4.20
C ASP A 212 -16.07 -7.37 5.10
N PHE A 213 -17.17 -6.91 5.70
CA PHE A 213 -17.22 -5.78 6.61
C PHE A 213 -18.19 -6.07 7.76
N PRO A 214 -17.95 -5.58 8.98
CA PRO A 214 -18.83 -5.85 10.12
C PRO A 214 -20.27 -5.41 9.87
N LEU A 215 -21.21 -6.29 10.17
CA LEU A 215 -22.64 -6.00 10.11
C LEU A 215 -22.96 -4.82 11.04
N SER A 216 -23.98 -4.06 10.68
CA SER A 216 -24.49 -2.89 11.41
C SER A 216 -23.56 -1.65 11.44
N LEU A 217 -22.40 -1.69 10.79
CA LEU A 217 -21.57 -0.51 10.59
C LEU A 217 -21.72 0.01 9.16
N THR A 218 -21.85 1.31 9.02
CA THR A 218 -21.85 1.95 7.70
C THR A 218 -20.48 1.83 7.06
N HIS A 219 -20.44 1.31 5.84
CA HIS A 219 -19.22 1.13 5.07
C HIS A 219 -19.21 2.02 3.82
N TYR A 220 -18.10 2.70 3.60
CA TYR A 220 -17.87 3.51 2.40
C TYR A 220 -16.78 2.89 1.55
N ILE A 221 -17.05 2.74 0.26
CA ILE A 221 -16.10 2.20 -0.72
C ILE A 221 -16.00 3.17 -1.87
N MET A 222 -14.77 3.42 -2.35
CA MET A 222 -14.53 4.01 -3.64
C MET A 222 -13.97 2.93 -4.57
N LEU A 223 -14.64 2.70 -5.69
CA LEU A 223 -14.11 1.89 -6.79
C LEU A 223 -13.64 2.83 -7.88
N ASN A 224 -12.42 2.64 -8.35
CA ASN A 224 -11.82 3.44 -9.41
C ASN A 224 -11.48 2.57 -10.63
N GLY A 225 -11.45 3.18 -11.81
CA GLY A 225 -11.20 2.48 -13.07
C GLY A 225 -12.41 1.78 -13.66
N ILE A 226 -13.59 1.94 -13.06
CA ILE A 226 -14.85 1.41 -13.60
C ILE A 226 -15.14 2.10 -14.92
N PRO A 227 -15.37 1.35 -16.03
CA PRO A 227 -15.79 1.95 -17.30
C PRO A 227 -17.15 2.63 -17.14
N ASN A 228 -17.53 3.46 -18.14
CA ASN A 228 -18.80 4.19 -18.12
C ASN A 228 -19.96 3.30 -17.67
N PHE A 229 -20.53 3.70 -16.55
CA PHE A 229 -21.54 2.93 -15.88
C PHE A 229 -22.92 3.55 -16.15
N HIS A 230 -23.75 2.82 -16.85
CA HIS A 230 -25.14 3.21 -17.18
C HIS A 230 -26.15 2.26 -16.54
N GLY A 231 -25.69 1.37 -15.68
CA GLY A 231 -26.50 0.32 -15.09
C GLY A 231 -27.16 0.72 -13.78
N LYS A 232 -27.73 -0.28 -13.15
CA LYS A 232 -28.30 -0.23 -11.81
C LYS A 232 -27.35 -0.93 -10.86
N ILE A 233 -27.31 -0.49 -9.63
CA ILE A 233 -26.62 -1.20 -8.55
C ILE A 233 -27.64 -1.84 -7.63
N GLU A 234 -27.41 -3.12 -7.36
CA GLU A 234 -28.10 -3.86 -6.32
C GLU A 234 -27.16 -4.01 -5.13
N ILE A 235 -27.60 -3.59 -3.95
CA ILE A 235 -26.86 -3.72 -2.69
C ILE A 235 -27.77 -4.55 -1.77
N GLN A 236 -27.28 -5.69 -1.30
CA GLN A 236 -28.04 -6.59 -0.43
C GLN A 236 -29.46 -6.91 -0.95
N SER A 237 -29.55 -7.25 -2.25
CA SER A 237 -30.80 -7.57 -2.95
C SER A 237 -31.80 -6.41 -3.10
N GLN A 238 -31.36 -5.18 -2.87
CA GLN A 238 -32.17 -3.97 -3.10
C GLN A 238 -31.57 -3.11 -4.21
N MET A 239 -32.43 -2.67 -5.12
CA MET A 239 -32.03 -1.82 -6.24
C MET A 239 -31.96 -0.35 -5.82
N PHE A 240 -30.81 0.27 -6.05
CA PHE A 240 -30.58 1.67 -5.75
C PHE A 240 -30.48 2.50 -7.04
N ARG A 241 -30.92 3.76 -6.95
CA ARG A 241 -30.65 4.79 -7.94
C ARG A 241 -29.47 5.63 -7.52
N THR A 242 -28.75 6.19 -8.49
CA THR A 242 -27.70 7.16 -8.19
C THR A 242 -28.29 8.42 -7.54
N ASP A 243 -27.72 8.86 -6.44
CA ASP A 243 -28.08 10.12 -5.78
C ASP A 243 -26.82 10.82 -5.28
N PRO A 244 -26.52 12.03 -5.76
CA PRO A 244 -25.38 12.81 -5.27
C PRO A 244 -25.42 13.14 -3.77
N ARG A 245 -26.57 13.00 -3.13
CA ARG A 245 -26.77 13.24 -1.71
C ARG A 245 -26.80 11.98 -0.86
N PHE A 246 -26.42 10.82 -1.43
CA PHE A 246 -26.50 9.53 -0.74
C PHE A 246 -25.78 9.53 0.62
N GLU A 247 -24.75 10.35 0.81
CA GLU A 247 -24.03 10.48 2.08
C GLU A 247 -24.89 11.05 3.22
N THR A 248 -25.92 11.84 2.88
CA THR A 248 -26.77 12.49 3.89
C THR A 248 -27.91 11.60 4.39
N TYR A 249 -28.17 10.48 3.75
CA TYR A 249 -29.23 9.55 4.14
C TYR A 249 -28.70 8.42 5.01
N ASN A 250 -29.54 7.89 5.89
CA ASN A 250 -29.21 6.70 6.69
C ASN A 250 -29.39 5.37 5.93
N SER A 251 -29.55 5.42 4.62
CA SER A 251 -29.71 4.25 3.76
C SER A 251 -28.45 4.02 2.92
N SER A 252 -28.30 2.82 2.39
CA SER A 252 -27.36 2.49 1.34
C SER A 252 -27.57 3.36 0.11
N GLY A 253 -26.55 3.54 -0.70
CA GLY A 253 -26.63 4.33 -1.91
C GLY A 253 -25.32 4.41 -2.66
N TYR A 254 -25.35 5.05 -3.83
CA TYR A 254 -24.14 5.23 -4.63
C TYR A 254 -24.20 6.48 -5.49
N VAL A 255 -23.02 6.93 -5.91
CA VAL A 255 -22.85 7.93 -6.98
C VAL A 255 -21.71 7.52 -7.89
N TYR A 256 -21.87 7.69 -9.19
CA TYR A 256 -20.82 7.49 -10.17
C TYR A 256 -20.36 8.82 -10.77
N GLN A 257 -19.05 9.04 -10.77
CA GLN A 257 -18.40 10.22 -11.35
C GLN A 257 -17.71 9.84 -12.66
N ASN A 258 -18.28 10.24 -13.78
CA ASN A 258 -17.73 9.94 -15.12
C ASN A 258 -16.32 10.49 -15.34
N SER A 259 -16.04 11.71 -14.86
CA SER A 259 -14.75 12.38 -15.07
C SER A 259 -13.57 11.65 -14.46
N SER A 260 -13.77 10.98 -13.34
CA SER A 260 -12.74 10.23 -12.62
C SER A 260 -12.89 8.71 -12.74
N ARG A 261 -13.94 8.23 -13.44
CA ARG A 261 -14.30 6.81 -13.53
C ARG A 261 -14.40 6.14 -12.16
N SER A 262 -14.95 6.88 -11.21
CA SER A 262 -15.04 6.46 -9.80
C SER A 262 -16.49 6.23 -9.40
N LEU A 263 -16.73 5.09 -8.76
CA LEU A 263 -17.99 4.71 -8.17
C LEU A 263 -17.85 4.76 -6.64
N PHE A 264 -18.64 5.61 -6.02
CA PHE A 264 -18.71 5.71 -4.56
C PHE A 264 -19.95 4.97 -4.08
N ILE A 265 -19.77 4.07 -3.13
CA ILE A 265 -20.83 3.24 -2.57
C ILE A 265 -20.83 3.44 -1.06
N LYS A 266 -22.05 3.52 -0.50
CA LYS A 266 -22.32 3.44 0.93
C LYS A 266 -23.22 2.24 1.18
N SER A 267 -22.85 1.37 2.07
CA SER A 267 -23.60 0.17 2.45
C SER A 267 -23.80 0.13 3.97
#